data_a787ef7eb462cecdfa317c988f327210
#
_entry.id   a787ef7eb462cecdfa317c988f327210
#
_cell.length_a   1.000
_cell.length_b   1.000
_cell.length_c   1.000
_cell.angle_alpha   90.00
_cell.angle_beta   90.00
_cell.angle_gamma   90.00
#
_symmetry.space_group_name_H-M   'P 1'
#
loop_
_entity.id
_entity.type
_entity.pdbx_description
1 polymer ?
#
loop_
_entity_poly.entity_id
_entity_poly.type
_entity_poly.pdbx_seq_one_letter_code
_entity_poly.pdbx_strand_id
1 'polypeptide(L)'
;MSARPLGLESGYNGCVWPPLTDGDVTALLPHWGVRPARNPLLWHSRRPFSASAIVALEDGGRLFLKRHGRALRSVETLTEEHRFASHLAKRGLPAAAPLPMLDGRTALATPEHTYEAFPLYTEQDAYRGLDSWRPYHDTAQAASSGTLLARLHQASEGHQAPPRHDPPLISARHPLLGDRLADSLIPWITRQEGLTDTYPLSSLQRDVLPLLTPFHEALLPLLPEDRPLWGHGDWHGANLLWHRESNGLVAARAFDFGMCDLTSASFDLAVAMERSFISWLAPDGCPTVHEEQLRAFLHAYDVQRPRSPAEKRLTACWLPLCHVTFALSEVAYYGHVLGNRNAADISRRDYLIGHARWFQTERGRALLAMLERD
;
A
#
# COMPACT_ATOMS: atom_id res chain seq x y z
N MET A 1 -9.15 -16.16 24.61
CA MET A 1 -8.18 -15.90 23.54
C MET A 1 -8.49 -14.52 23.01
N SER A 2 -7.61 -13.56 23.21
CA SER A 2 -7.80 -12.18 22.73
C SER A 2 -7.73 -12.18 21.20
N ALA A 3 -8.82 -11.78 20.54
CA ALA A 3 -8.85 -11.61 19.11
C ALA A 3 -7.76 -10.58 18.73
N ARG A 4 -6.86 -10.94 17.81
CA ARG A 4 -5.91 -9.97 17.28
C ARG A 4 -6.69 -8.94 16.46
N PRO A 5 -6.45 -7.63 16.66
CA PRO A 5 -7.08 -6.62 15.84
C PRO A 5 -6.76 -6.85 14.35
N LEU A 6 -7.66 -6.40 13.48
CA LEU A 6 -7.56 -6.48 12.02
C LEU A 6 -7.66 -7.89 11.40
N GLY A 7 -8.31 -8.85 12.04
CA GLY A 7 -8.54 -10.18 11.47
C GLY A 7 -7.27 -10.98 11.19
N LEU A 8 -6.13 -10.52 11.69
CA LEU A 8 -4.85 -11.23 11.66
C LEU A 8 -4.78 -12.33 12.72
N GLU A 9 -5.94 -12.84 13.13
CA GLU A 9 -6.00 -14.11 13.86
C GLU A 9 -5.25 -15.17 13.07
N SER A 10 -4.61 -16.04 13.81
CA SER A 10 -3.91 -17.26 13.38
C SER A 10 -4.69 -18.09 12.38
N GLY A 11 -4.96 -17.65 11.26
CA GLY A 11 -5.86 -18.25 10.32
C GLY A 11 -6.42 -17.31 9.29
N TYR A 12 -5.80 -16.19 9.05
CA TYR A 12 -5.88 -15.59 7.72
C TYR A 12 -5.23 -16.55 6.70
N ASN A 13 -5.42 -17.81 6.96
CA ASN A 13 -5.28 -18.96 6.10
C ASN A 13 -6.40 -19.05 5.06
N GLY A 14 -7.30 -18.08 5.05
CA GLY A 14 -8.18 -17.83 3.96
C GLY A 14 -7.41 -17.21 2.82
N CYS A 15 -6.52 -17.98 2.20
CA CYS A 15 -6.13 -17.74 0.83
C CYS A 15 -7.40 -17.86 0.00
N VAL A 16 -8.13 -16.76 -0.13
CA VAL A 16 -9.40 -16.69 -0.86
C VAL A 16 -9.17 -17.00 -2.33
N TRP A 17 -7.94 -16.78 -2.78
CA TRP A 17 -7.50 -17.07 -4.12
C TRP A 17 -6.71 -18.39 -4.12
N PRO A 18 -7.21 -19.45 -4.80
CA PRO A 18 -6.47 -20.69 -4.94
C PRO A 18 -5.04 -20.44 -5.42
N PRO A 19 -4.03 -21.18 -4.96
CA PRO A 19 -2.67 -21.01 -5.45
C PRO A 19 -2.61 -21.27 -6.97
N LEU A 20 -1.59 -20.68 -7.61
CA LEU A 20 -1.27 -21.00 -9.01
C LEU A 20 -0.91 -22.48 -9.11
N THR A 21 -1.34 -23.13 -10.19
CA THR A 21 -1.05 -24.54 -10.50
C THR A 21 0.03 -24.66 -11.57
N ASP A 22 0.65 -25.83 -11.71
CA ASP A 22 1.57 -26.15 -12.82
C ASP A 22 0.88 -25.96 -14.18
N GLY A 23 -0.43 -26.29 -14.26
CA GLY A 23 -1.23 -26.06 -15.46
C GLY A 23 -1.36 -24.58 -15.81
N ASP A 24 -1.63 -23.71 -14.82
CA ASP A 24 -1.67 -22.26 -15.01
C ASP A 24 -0.32 -21.76 -15.55
N VAL A 25 0.77 -22.15 -14.91
CA VAL A 25 2.12 -21.72 -15.30
C VAL A 25 2.46 -22.17 -16.72
N THR A 26 2.14 -23.41 -17.08
CA THR A 26 2.39 -23.96 -18.40
C THR A 26 1.60 -23.24 -19.50
N ALA A 27 0.36 -22.85 -19.20
CA ALA A 27 -0.47 -22.12 -20.15
C ALA A 27 -0.05 -20.64 -20.31
N LEU A 28 0.46 -20.03 -19.25
CA LEU A 28 0.71 -18.57 -19.21
C LEU A 28 2.10 -18.19 -19.72
N LEU A 29 3.16 -18.91 -19.33
CA LEU A 29 4.56 -18.51 -19.58
C LEU A 29 4.92 -18.32 -21.06
N PRO A 30 4.33 -19.06 -22.02
CA PRO A 30 4.59 -18.81 -23.44
C PRO A 30 4.30 -17.36 -23.89
N HIS A 31 3.38 -16.63 -23.21
CA HIS A 31 3.12 -15.22 -23.52
C HIS A 31 4.32 -14.31 -23.24
N TRP A 32 5.18 -14.68 -22.30
CA TRP A 32 6.45 -14.00 -22.02
C TRP A 32 7.64 -14.61 -22.79
N GLY A 33 7.41 -15.55 -23.69
CA GLY A 33 8.47 -16.18 -24.50
C GLY A 33 9.36 -17.14 -23.72
N VAL A 34 8.92 -17.61 -22.55
CA VAL A 34 9.69 -18.53 -21.69
C VAL A 34 8.92 -19.83 -21.45
N ARG A 35 9.63 -20.89 -21.05
CA ARG A 35 9.06 -22.20 -20.76
C ARG A 35 9.25 -22.56 -19.29
N PRO A 36 8.24 -23.17 -18.64
CA PRO A 36 8.38 -23.66 -17.28
C PRO A 36 9.30 -24.87 -17.21
N ALA A 37 10.04 -25.00 -16.11
CA ALA A 37 10.72 -26.25 -15.76
C ALA A 37 9.71 -27.38 -15.49
N ARG A 38 10.19 -28.62 -15.37
CA ARG A 38 9.34 -29.80 -15.12
C ARG A 38 8.50 -29.68 -13.84
N ASN A 39 9.05 -29.07 -12.78
CA ASN A 39 8.36 -28.73 -11.51
C ASN A 39 8.54 -27.22 -11.30
N PRO A 40 7.66 -26.39 -11.89
CA PRO A 40 7.96 -24.97 -12.00
C PRO A 40 7.70 -24.19 -10.72
N LEU A 41 6.80 -24.62 -9.86
CA LEU A 41 6.37 -23.86 -8.69
C LEU A 41 7.31 -24.08 -7.51
N LEU A 42 8.10 -23.06 -7.17
CA LEU A 42 9.09 -23.10 -6.08
C LEU A 42 8.55 -22.54 -4.76
N TRP A 43 7.60 -21.60 -4.83
CA TRP A 43 7.04 -20.91 -3.68
C TRP A 43 5.70 -20.25 -4.02
N HIS A 44 4.81 -20.12 -3.03
CA HIS A 44 3.53 -19.42 -3.13
C HIS A 44 3.38 -18.38 -2.02
N SER A 45 2.79 -17.22 -2.36
CA SER A 45 2.35 -16.24 -1.40
C SER A 45 1.11 -16.71 -0.63
N ARG A 46 0.99 -16.26 0.62
CA ARG A 46 -0.20 -16.46 1.45
C ARG A 46 -1.00 -15.14 1.64
N ARG A 47 -0.78 -14.16 0.78
CA ARG A 47 -1.47 -12.86 0.89
C ARG A 47 -2.93 -12.96 0.43
N PRO A 48 -3.87 -12.19 1.04
CA PRO A 48 -5.30 -12.32 0.78
C PRO A 48 -5.78 -11.69 -0.54
N PHE A 49 -4.99 -10.78 -1.14
CA PHE A 49 -5.46 -9.97 -2.28
C PHE A 49 -5.04 -10.49 -3.66
N SER A 50 -4.11 -11.43 -3.70
CA SER A 50 -3.58 -12.00 -4.94
C SER A 50 -2.96 -13.37 -4.71
N ALA A 51 -2.86 -14.19 -5.75
CA ALA A 51 -2.05 -15.40 -5.74
C ALA A 51 -0.72 -15.13 -6.45
N SER A 52 0.40 -15.35 -5.77
CA SER A 52 1.73 -15.13 -6.34
C SER A 52 2.60 -16.37 -6.17
N ALA A 53 3.49 -16.62 -7.12
CA ALA A 53 4.43 -17.72 -7.10
C ALA A 53 5.81 -17.33 -7.62
N ILE A 54 6.85 -17.98 -7.09
CA ILE A 54 8.17 -18.02 -7.74
C ILE A 54 8.17 -19.23 -8.66
N VAL A 55 8.50 -19.01 -9.92
CA VAL A 55 8.46 -20.01 -10.98
C VAL A 55 9.85 -20.24 -11.54
N ALA A 56 10.24 -21.54 -11.64
CA ALA A 56 11.45 -21.97 -12.28
C ALA A 56 11.24 -22.14 -13.79
N LEU A 57 12.21 -21.75 -14.59
CA LEU A 57 12.22 -21.85 -16.04
C LEU A 57 13.13 -22.99 -16.53
N GLU A 58 12.87 -23.48 -17.75
CA GLU A 58 13.61 -24.57 -18.38
C GLU A 58 15.11 -24.25 -18.57
N ASP A 59 15.44 -22.97 -18.80
CA ASP A 59 16.80 -22.46 -18.94
C ASP A 59 17.57 -22.26 -17.61
N GLY A 60 16.94 -22.62 -16.48
CA GLY A 60 17.48 -22.41 -15.13
C GLY A 60 17.15 -21.03 -14.54
N GLY A 61 16.54 -20.15 -15.30
CA GLY A 61 16.05 -18.85 -14.82
C GLY A 61 14.89 -18.97 -13.84
N ARG A 62 14.50 -17.86 -13.28
CA ARG A 62 13.32 -17.77 -12.38
C ARG A 62 12.60 -16.45 -12.60
N LEU A 63 11.30 -16.45 -12.40
CA LEU A 63 10.47 -15.25 -12.38
C LEU A 63 9.47 -15.27 -11.23
N PHE A 64 8.91 -14.11 -10.94
CA PHE A 64 7.79 -13.93 -10.01
C PHE A 64 6.52 -13.72 -10.84
N LEU A 65 5.53 -14.61 -10.68
CA LEU A 65 4.24 -14.56 -11.35
C LEU A 65 3.16 -14.19 -10.34
N LYS A 66 2.31 -13.20 -10.67
CA LYS A 66 1.22 -12.74 -9.81
C LYS A 66 -0.10 -12.80 -10.58
N ARG A 67 -1.13 -13.31 -9.92
CA ARG A 67 -2.50 -13.41 -10.42
C ARG A 67 -3.45 -12.64 -9.53
N HIS A 68 -4.29 -11.83 -10.13
CA HIS A 68 -5.36 -11.08 -9.47
C HIS A 68 -6.73 -11.57 -9.93
N GLY A 69 -7.75 -11.46 -9.07
CA GLY A 69 -9.13 -11.47 -9.54
C GLY A 69 -9.37 -10.27 -10.44
N ARG A 70 -9.99 -10.51 -11.60
CA ARG A 70 -10.19 -9.46 -12.61
C ARG A 70 -11.03 -8.28 -12.10
N ALA A 71 -11.96 -8.55 -11.16
CA ALA A 71 -12.75 -7.51 -10.50
C ALA A 71 -11.90 -6.59 -9.60
N LEU A 72 -10.75 -7.07 -9.10
CA LEU A 72 -9.85 -6.28 -8.27
C LEU A 72 -8.80 -5.53 -9.09
N ARG A 73 -8.28 -6.16 -10.13
CA ARG A 73 -7.27 -5.58 -11.02
C ARG A 73 -7.55 -6.00 -12.46
N SER A 74 -8.02 -5.07 -13.25
CA SER A 74 -8.15 -5.26 -14.70
C SER A 74 -6.80 -5.05 -15.41
N VAL A 75 -6.71 -5.35 -16.71
CA VAL A 75 -5.50 -5.04 -17.50
C VAL A 75 -5.23 -3.54 -17.51
N GLU A 76 -6.29 -2.73 -17.57
CA GLU A 76 -6.20 -1.27 -17.59
C GLU A 76 -5.58 -0.76 -16.29
N THR A 77 -6.09 -1.20 -15.13
CA THR A 77 -5.58 -0.77 -13.82
C THR A 77 -4.16 -1.26 -13.56
N LEU A 78 -3.81 -2.49 -13.97
CA LEU A 78 -2.41 -2.96 -13.92
C LEU A 78 -1.50 -2.16 -14.86
N THR A 79 -1.99 -1.76 -16.03
CA THR A 79 -1.20 -0.96 -16.97
C THR A 79 -0.86 0.43 -16.40
N GLU A 80 -1.77 1.03 -15.61
CA GLU A 80 -1.49 2.28 -14.89
C GLU A 80 -0.33 2.10 -13.88
N GLU A 81 -0.39 1.07 -13.06
CA GLU A 81 0.68 0.71 -12.11
C GLU A 81 2.02 0.46 -12.82
N HIS A 82 1.99 -0.31 -13.89
CA HIS A 82 3.16 -0.69 -14.67
C HIS A 82 3.83 0.50 -15.36
N ARG A 83 3.05 1.48 -15.82
CA ARG A 83 3.57 2.73 -16.40
C ARG A 83 4.34 3.52 -15.35
N PHE A 84 3.80 3.62 -14.12
CA PHE A 84 4.48 4.31 -13.04
C PHE A 84 5.76 3.59 -12.62
N ALA A 85 5.71 2.29 -12.32
CA ALA A 85 6.89 1.50 -11.96
C ALA A 85 7.98 1.56 -13.05
N SER A 86 7.58 1.49 -14.33
CA SER A 86 8.49 1.61 -15.48
C SER A 86 9.08 3.02 -15.62
N HIS A 87 8.31 4.08 -15.31
CA HIS A 87 8.81 5.45 -15.26
C HIS A 87 9.89 5.59 -14.19
N LEU A 88 9.64 5.10 -12.98
CA LEU A 88 10.61 5.13 -11.87
C LEU A 88 11.90 4.41 -12.24
N ALA A 89 11.79 3.20 -12.82
CA ALA A 89 12.96 2.42 -13.25
C ALA A 89 13.77 3.16 -14.33
N LYS A 90 13.13 3.79 -15.31
CA LYS A 90 13.79 4.63 -16.34
C LYS A 90 14.48 5.86 -15.75
N ARG A 91 14.00 6.38 -14.63
CA ARG A 91 14.61 7.48 -13.87
C ARG A 91 15.74 7.03 -12.94
N GLY A 92 16.10 5.73 -12.97
CA GLY A 92 17.19 5.16 -12.19
C GLY A 92 16.82 4.78 -10.74
N LEU A 93 15.52 4.77 -10.40
CA LEU A 93 15.09 4.21 -9.13
C LEU A 93 15.09 2.67 -9.24
N PRO A 94 15.61 1.92 -8.27
CA PRO A 94 15.45 0.48 -8.22
C PRO A 94 13.99 0.12 -7.85
N ALA A 95 13.10 0.18 -8.83
CA ALA A 95 11.70 -0.22 -8.75
C ALA A 95 11.51 -1.56 -9.46
N ALA A 96 10.63 -2.41 -8.92
CA ALA A 96 10.23 -3.64 -9.59
C ALA A 96 9.29 -3.30 -10.75
N ALA A 97 9.81 -3.32 -11.97
CA ALA A 97 9.03 -3.14 -13.18
C ALA A 97 8.61 -4.51 -13.76
N PRO A 98 7.40 -4.62 -14.32
CA PRO A 98 6.92 -5.87 -14.90
C PRO A 98 7.68 -6.25 -16.17
N LEU A 99 7.74 -7.55 -16.44
CA LEU A 99 8.27 -8.09 -17.68
C LEU A 99 7.26 -7.86 -18.81
N PRO A 100 7.69 -7.34 -19.97
CA PRO A 100 6.81 -7.27 -21.14
C PRO A 100 6.61 -8.68 -21.73
N MET A 101 5.40 -8.93 -22.22
CA MET A 101 5.08 -10.09 -23.04
C MET A 101 5.65 -9.91 -24.46
N LEU A 102 5.57 -10.97 -25.29
CA LEU A 102 6.04 -10.95 -26.67
C LEU A 102 5.34 -9.89 -27.54
N ASP A 103 4.12 -9.51 -27.19
CA ASP A 103 3.35 -8.45 -27.86
C ASP A 103 3.57 -7.05 -27.27
N GLY A 104 4.47 -6.92 -26.30
CA GLY A 104 4.81 -5.67 -25.61
C GLY A 104 3.90 -5.28 -24.47
N ARG A 105 2.75 -5.94 -24.24
CA ARG A 105 1.91 -5.72 -23.08
C ARG A 105 2.58 -6.27 -21.81
N THR A 106 2.18 -5.76 -20.65
CA THR A 106 2.75 -6.16 -19.35
C THR A 106 1.74 -6.87 -18.45
N ALA A 107 0.49 -6.95 -18.88
CA ALA A 107 -0.59 -7.65 -18.18
C ALA A 107 -1.40 -8.51 -19.15
N LEU A 108 -1.74 -9.74 -18.73
CA LEU A 108 -2.53 -10.71 -19.48
C LEU A 108 -3.88 -10.90 -18.78
N ALA A 109 -4.99 -10.91 -19.54
CA ALA A 109 -6.30 -11.26 -19.01
C ALA A 109 -6.76 -12.63 -19.47
N THR A 110 -7.42 -13.35 -18.55
CA THR A 110 -8.35 -14.45 -18.81
C THR A 110 -9.77 -14.01 -18.42
N PRO A 111 -10.81 -14.82 -18.62
CA PRO A 111 -12.16 -14.43 -18.21
C PRO A 111 -12.30 -14.01 -16.74
N GLU A 112 -11.60 -14.69 -15.84
CA GLU A 112 -11.72 -14.50 -14.38
C GLU A 112 -10.53 -13.77 -13.74
N HIS A 113 -9.36 -13.77 -14.37
CA HIS A 113 -8.13 -13.32 -13.76
C HIS A 113 -7.30 -12.42 -14.67
N THR A 114 -6.44 -11.63 -14.05
CA THR A 114 -5.34 -10.91 -14.69
C THR A 114 -4.01 -11.37 -14.11
N TYR A 115 -2.97 -11.37 -14.96
CA TYR A 115 -1.66 -11.88 -14.64
C TYR A 115 -0.58 -10.86 -15.02
N GLU A 116 0.46 -10.82 -14.20
CA GLU A 116 1.67 -10.03 -14.42
C GLU A 116 2.89 -10.84 -14.01
N ALA A 117 4.02 -10.59 -14.63
CA ALA A 117 5.27 -11.26 -14.29
C ALA A 117 6.39 -10.24 -14.05
N PHE A 118 7.29 -10.57 -13.13
CA PHE A 118 8.43 -9.75 -12.77
C PHE A 118 9.70 -10.58 -12.79
N PRO A 119 10.87 -9.96 -13.00
CA PRO A 119 12.14 -10.62 -12.72
C PRO A 119 12.15 -11.08 -11.26
N LEU A 120 12.77 -12.23 -10.99
CA LEU A 120 13.10 -12.57 -9.61
C LEU A 120 14.39 -11.85 -9.24
N TYR A 121 14.29 -10.90 -8.33
CA TYR A 121 15.43 -10.13 -7.85
C TYR A 121 16.26 -10.92 -6.83
N THR A 122 17.54 -10.59 -6.73
CA THR A 122 18.50 -11.25 -5.81
C THR A 122 18.48 -10.66 -4.41
N GLU A 123 17.90 -9.49 -4.24
CA GLU A 123 17.74 -8.82 -2.97
C GLU A 123 16.79 -9.62 -2.07
N GLN A 124 16.99 -9.50 -0.78
CA GLN A 124 16.31 -10.31 0.25
C GLN A 124 14.93 -9.72 0.57
N ASP A 125 13.92 -10.57 0.64
CA ASP A 125 12.64 -10.26 1.30
C ASP A 125 12.80 -10.47 2.82
N ALA A 126 13.23 -9.42 3.53
CA ALA A 126 13.51 -9.48 4.97
C ALA A 126 12.25 -9.56 5.84
N TYR A 127 11.08 -9.29 5.27
CA TYR A 127 9.78 -9.30 5.95
C TYR A 127 8.89 -10.48 5.51
N ARG A 128 9.47 -11.47 4.84
CA ARG A 128 8.74 -12.65 4.38
C ARG A 128 8.02 -13.35 5.53
N GLY A 129 6.71 -13.54 5.37
CA GLY A 129 5.88 -14.22 6.37
C GLY A 129 5.52 -13.38 7.59
N LEU A 130 5.91 -12.11 7.62
CA LEU A 130 5.45 -11.15 8.62
C LEU A 130 4.19 -10.43 8.14
N ASP A 131 3.38 -10.01 9.12
CA ASP A 131 2.20 -9.18 8.85
C ASP A 131 2.63 -7.78 8.37
N SER A 132 1.77 -7.10 7.63
CA SER A 132 1.87 -5.66 7.38
C SER A 132 1.73 -4.87 8.70
N TRP A 133 1.92 -3.56 8.68
CA TRP A 133 1.86 -2.69 9.87
C TRP A 133 2.83 -3.10 11.00
N ARG A 134 4.04 -3.46 10.62
CA ARG A 134 5.13 -3.69 11.57
C ARG A 134 6.20 -2.63 11.43
N PRO A 135 6.78 -2.20 12.56
CA PRO A 135 7.94 -1.32 12.52
C PRO A 135 9.11 -2.00 11.80
N TYR A 136 10.06 -1.22 11.36
CA TYR A 136 11.32 -1.74 10.86
C TYR A 136 12.05 -2.53 11.95
N HIS A 137 12.95 -3.43 11.57
CA HIS A 137 13.69 -4.21 12.58
C HIS A 137 14.65 -3.33 13.40
N ASP A 138 15.15 -2.25 12.79
CA ASP A 138 16.03 -1.29 13.44
C ASP A 138 15.96 0.11 12.79
N THR A 139 16.65 1.07 13.39
CA THR A 139 16.71 2.46 12.91
C THR A 139 17.48 2.61 11.59
N ALA A 140 18.45 1.74 11.30
CA ALA A 140 19.20 1.77 10.04
C ALA A 140 18.31 1.38 8.87
N GLN A 141 17.46 0.36 9.05
CA GLN A 141 16.45 -0.01 8.06
C GLN A 141 15.45 1.13 7.85
N ALA A 142 14.95 1.74 8.92
CA ALA A 142 14.05 2.89 8.83
C ALA A 142 14.70 4.03 8.03
N ALA A 143 15.93 4.40 8.35
CA ALA A 143 16.67 5.46 7.65
C ALA A 143 16.86 5.14 6.15
N SER A 144 17.31 3.93 5.82
CA SER A 144 17.51 3.54 4.41
C SER A 144 16.20 3.52 3.62
N SER A 145 15.10 3.12 4.27
CA SER A 145 13.75 3.19 3.68
C SER A 145 13.32 4.64 3.42
N GLY A 146 13.59 5.57 4.33
CA GLY A 146 13.34 7.00 4.14
C GLY A 146 14.11 7.58 2.96
N THR A 147 15.40 7.23 2.84
CA THR A 147 16.22 7.62 1.68
C THR A 147 15.62 7.11 0.37
N LEU A 148 15.19 5.83 0.34
CA LEU A 148 14.63 5.24 -0.88
C LEU A 148 13.27 5.87 -1.25
N LEU A 149 12.40 6.19 -0.28
CA LEU A 149 11.14 6.90 -0.54
C LEU A 149 11.39 8.32 -1.07
N ALA A 150 12.35 9.05 -0.51
CA ALA A 150 12.73 10.37 -1.01
C ALA A 150 13.20 10.31 -2.48
N ARG A 151 14.00 9.30 -2.84
CA ARG A 151 14.43 9.04 -4.21
C ARG A 151 13.25 8.66 -5.12
N LEU A 152 12.26 7.92 -4.58
CA LEU A 152 11.04 7.61 -5.32
C LEU A 152 10.29 8.91 -5.65
N HIS A 153 10.08 9.78 -4.69
CA HIS A 153 9.40 11.07 -4.92
C HIS A 153 10.16 11.94 -5.94
N GLN A 154 11.48 12.00 -5.89
CA GLN A 154 12.28 12.68 -6.91
C GLN A 154 12.16 12.02 -8.29
N ALA A 155 12.17 10.70 -8.36
CA ALA A 155 12.01 9.97 -9.62
C ALA A 155 10.59 10.06 -10.19
N SER A 156 9.58 10.30 -9.35
CA SER A 156 8.18 10.49 -9.76
C SER A 156 7.96 11.80 -10.52
N GLU A 157 8.84 12.77 -10.36
CA GLU A 157 8.75 14.04 -11.08
C GLU A 157 8.70 13.81 -12.59
N GLY A 158 7.72 14.44 -13.25
CA GLY A 158 7.50 14.31 -14.69
C GLY A 158 6.68 13.10 -15.10
N HIS A 159 6.24 12.24 -14.19
CA HIS A 159 5.20 11.25 -14.48
C HIS A 159 3.86 11.96 -14.62
N GLN A 160 3.38 12.09 -15.85
CA GLN A 160 2.10 12.74 -16.16
C GLN A 160 1.05 11.69 -16.47
N ALA A 161 0.24 11.38 -15.46
CA ALA A 161 -0.94 10.54 -15.61
C ALA A 161 -2.07 11.10 -14.72
N PRO A 162 -3.36 10.95 -15.13
CA PRO A 162 -4.47 11.31 -14.27
C PRO A 162 -4.50 10.40 -13.02
N PRO A 163 -5.28 10.77 -11.98
CA PRO A 163 -5.59 9.84 -10.89
C PRO A 163 -6.15 8.53 -11.45
N ARG A 164 -5.92 7.44 -10.76
CA ARG A 164 -6.47 6.14 -11.15
C ARG A 164 -7.99 6.13 -11.05
N HIS A 165 -8.61 5.22 -11.80
CA HIS A 165 -10.07 5.07 -11.84
C HIS A 165 -10.59 4.24 -10.64
N ASP A 166 -10.25 4.66 -9.41
CA ASP A 166 -10.71 4.08 -8.14
C ASP A 166 -10.79 2.53 -8.14
N PRO A 167 -9.70 1.79 -8.45
CA PRO A 167 -9.73 0.34 -8.34
C PRO A 167 -9.97 -0.05 -6.87
N PRO A 168 -10.60 -1.20 -6.59
CA PRO A 168 -10.70 -1.69 -5.23
C PRO A 168 -9.34 -1.78 -4.54
N LEU A 169 -9.31 -1.59 -3.24
CA LEU A 169 -8.08 -1.64 -2.42
C LEU A 169 -7.02 -0.62 -2.88
N ILE A 170 -7.39 0.65 -2.85
CA ILE A 170 -6.50 1.78 -3.17
C ILE A 170 -6.45 2.80 -2.03
N SER A 171 -5.31 3.45 -1.88
CA SER A 171 -5.08 4.58 -0.98
C SER A 171 -5.30 5.90 -1.72
N ALA A 172 -6.55 6.24 -2.05
CA ALA A 172 -6.87 7.42 -2.83
C ALA A 172 -6.88 8.70 -1.97
N ARG A 173 -6.17 9.75 -2.41
CA ARG A 173 -6.16 11.07 -1.77
C ARG A 173 -7.35 11.93 -2.19
N HIS A 174 -7.76 11.85 -3.45
CA HIS A 174 -8.71 12.79 -4.05
C HIS A 174 -10.10 12.86 -3.35
N PRO A 175 -10.64 11.77 -2.71
CA PRO A 175 -11.91 11.89 -1.99
C PRO A 175 -11.82 12.74 -0.71
N LEU A 176 -10.62 13.14 -0.31
CA LEU A 176 -10.35 13.92 0.90
C LEU A 176 -10.02 15.37 0.58
N LEU A 177 -10.18 15.84 -0.67
CA LEU A 177 -9.77 17.17 -1.11
C LEU A 177 -10.92 18.20 -1.19
N GLY A 178 -12.15 17.82 -0.87
CA GLY A 178 -13.30 18.75 -0.94
C GLY A 178 -13.24 19.84 0.12
N ASP A 179 -13.88 20.98 -0.11
CA ASP A 179 -14.00 22.06 0.87
C ASP A 179 -14.71 21.60 2.16
N ARG A 180 -15.59 20.62 2.05
CA ARG A 180 -16.18 19.88 3.16
C ARG A 180 -15.96 18.39 2.92
N LEU A 181 -15.47 17.68 3.93
CA LEU A 181 -15.18 16.26 3.83
C LEU A 181 -16.36 15.43 3.28
N ALA A 182 -17.58 15.74 3.77
CA ALA A 182 -18.79 15.02 3.36
C ALA A 182 -19.08 15.18 1.86
N ASP A 183 -18.80 16.35 1.27
CA ASP A 183 -19.15 16.67 -0.10
C ASP A 183 -18.28 15.94 -1.14
N SER A 184 -17.09 15.50 -0.75
CA SER A 184 -16.18 14.72 -1.60
C SER A 184 -16.18 13.23 -1.25
N LEU A 185 -16.17 12.89 0.05
CA LEU A 185 -16.06 11.51 0.51
C LEU A 185 -17.36 10.71 0.28
N ILE A 186 -18.54 11.29 0.54
CA ILE A 186 -19.83 10.60 0.35
C ILE A 186 -20.06 10.19 -1.12
N PRO A 187 -19.90 11.07 -2.13
CA PRO A 187 -20.01 10.66 -3.52
C PRO A 187 -19.00 9.58 -3.93
N TRP A 188 -17.79 9.60 -3.38
CA TRP A 188 -16.81 8.54 -3.62
C TRP A 188 -17.28 7.21 -3.03
N ILE A 189 -17.75 7.20 -1.78
CA ILE A 189 -18.27 6.01 -1.10
C ILE A 189 -19.44 5.38 -1.87
N THR A 190 -20.37 6.19 -2.36
CA THR A 190 -21.55 5.69 -3.09
C THR A 190 -21.19 5.06 -4.43
N ARG A 191 -20.02 5.37 -4.99
CA ARG A 191 -19.50 4.72 -6.20
C ARG A 191 -18.75 3.43 -5.91
N GLN A 192 -18.34 3.17 -4.65
CA GLN A 192 -17.65 1.93 -4.31
C GLN A 192 -18.64 0.77 -4.26
N GLU A 193 -18.46 -0.21 -5.13
CA GLU A 193 -19.35 -1.36 -5.26
C GLU A 193 -19.44 -2.14 -3.94
N GLY A 194 -20.66 -2.39 -3.47
CA GLY A 194 -20.95 -3.16 -2.26
C GLY A 194 -20.58 -2.48 -0.93
N LEU A 195 -20.00 -1.28 -0.94
CA LEU A 195 -19.60 -0.61 0.30
C LEU A 195 -20.84 -0.21 1.12
N THR A 196 -21.82 0.43 0.50
CA THR A 196 -23.04 0.88 1.18
C THR A 196 -23.97 -0.27 1.61
N ASP A 197 -23.87 -1.42 0.94
CA ASP A 197 -24.56 -2.65 1.31
C ASP A 197 -23.93 -3.31 2.55
N THR A 198 -22.62 -3.20 2.66
CA THR A 198 -21.84 -3.73 3.79
C THR A 198 -21.87 -2.79 4.99
N TYR A 199 -21.75 -1.48 4.75
CA TYR A 199 -21.75 -0.44 5.77
C TYR A 199 -22.67 0.72 5.35
N PRO A 200 -23.89 0.79 5.91
CA PRO A 200 -24.90 1.80 5.50
C PRO A 200 -24.38 3.23 5.60
N LEU A 201 -24.67 4.04 4.60
CA LEU A 201 -24.22 5.43 4.51
C LEU A 201 -24.59 6.25 5.75
N SER A 202 -25.78 6.03 6.33
CA SER A 202 -26.23 6.68 7.58
C SER A 202 -25.33 6.37 8.76
N SER A 203 -24.82 5.14 8.84
CA SER A 203 -23.86 4.74 9.88
C SER A 203 -22.50 5.43 9.67
N LEU A 204 -22.04 5.53 8.44
CA LEU A 204 -20.80 6.23 8.09
C LEU A 204 -20.90 7.73 8.46
N GLN A 205 -22.01 8.37 8.10
CA GLN A 205 -22.25 9.78 8.43
C GLN A 205 -22.28 10.04 9.93
N ARG A 206 -22.83 9.11 10.71
CA ARG A 206 -22.94 9.22 12.17
C ARG A 206 -21.61 8.90 12.88
N ASP A 207 -20.91 7.85 12.44
CA ASP A 207 -19.83 7.23 13.22
C ASP A 207 -18.43 7.66 12.73
N VAL A 208 -18.28 8.05 11.48
CA VAL A 208 -16.98 8.34 10.85
C VAL A 208 -16.76 9.81 10.57
N LEU A 209 -17.72 10.49 9.92
CA LEU A 209 -17.52 11.90 9.56
C LEU A 209 -17.18 12.80 10.74
N PRO A 210 -17.86 12.71 11.93
CA PRO A 210 -17.51 13.56 13.07
C PRO A 210 -16.10 13.33 13.62
N LEU A 211 -15.55 12.11 13.43
CA LEU A 211 -14.18 11.79 13.84
C LEU A 211 -13.14 12.40 12.91
N LEU A 212 -13.42 12.44 11.62
CA LEU A 212 -12.49 12.86 10.60
C LEU A 212 -12.53 14.37 10.32
N THR A 213 -13.71 15.00 10.48
CA THR A 213 -13.93 16.42 10.14
C THR A 213 -12.90 17.36 10.80
N PRO A 214 -12.57 17.25 12.10
CA PRO A 214 -11.57 18.14 12.71
C PRO A 214 -10.19 18.06 12.08
N PHE A 215 -9.76 16.85 11.66
CA PHE A 215 -8.48 16.66 10.97
C PHE A 215 -8.52 17.22 9.56
N HIS A 216 -9.63 17.04 8.86
CA HIS A 216 -9.84 17.60 7.54
C HIS A 216 -9.88 19.15 7.57
N GLU A 217 -10.56 19.75 8.53
CA GLU A 217 -10.59 21.22 8.71
C GLU A 217 -9.20 21.80 8.98
N ALA A 218 -8.36 21.08 9.74
CA ALA A 218 -6.96 21.47 9.96
C ALA A 218 -6.10 21.38 8.70
N LEU A 219 -6.42 20.46 7.78
CA LEU A 219 -5.73 20.26 6.51
C LEU A 219 -6.07 21.33 5.47
N LEU A 220 -7.35 21.78 5.41
CA LEU A 220 -7.87 22.66 4.35
C LEU A 220 -7.00 23.88 4.05
N PRO A 221 -6.52 24.68 5.04
CA PRO A 221 -5.71 25.86 4.77
C PRO A 221 -4.36 25.55 4.12
N LEU A 222 -3.88 24.30 4.22
CA LEU A 222 -2.59 23.85 3.71
C LEU A 222 -2.68 23.22 2.31
N LEU A 223 -3.87 22.78 1.89
CA LEU A 223 -4.07 22.10 0.60
C LEU A 223 -3.54 22.85 -0.63
N PRO A 224 -3.59 24.20 -0.71
CA PRO A 224 -3.01 24.92 -1.83
C PRO A 224 -1.49 24.74 -2.01
N GLU A 225 -0.80 24.34 -0.93
CA GLU A 225 0.64 24.05 -0.95
C GLU A 225 0.95 22.56 -1.19
N ASP A 226 -0.07 21.67 -1.14
CA ASP A 226 0.06 20.22 -1.28
C ASP A 226 0.18 19.82 -2.76
N ARG A 227 1.39 19.85 -3.29
CA ARG A 227 1.66 19.63 -4.70
C ARG A 227 1.39 18.18 -5.11
N PRO A 228 0.59 17.94 -6.18
CA PRO A 228 0.35 16.62 -6.71
C PRO A 228 1.63 15.93 -7.15
N LEU A 229 1.75 14.64 -6.79
CA LEU A 229 2.85 13.76 -7.17
C LEU A 229 2.33 12.31 -7.16
N TRP A 230 2.76 11.49 -8.11
CA TRP A 230 2.50 10.06 -8.04
C TRP A 230 3.36 9.43 -6.93
N GLY A 231 2.71 8.76 -5.99
CA GLY A 231 3.33 8.08 -4.85
C GLY A 231 3.13 6.58 -4.87
N HIS A 232 3.73 5.89 -3.92
CA HIS A 232 3.64 4.43 -3.77
C HIS A 232 2.29 3.99 -3.19
N GLY A 233 1.74 4.74 -2.23
CA GLY A 233 0.45 4.49 -1.58
C GLY A 233 0.43 3.36 -0.55
N ASP A 234 1.52 2.58 -0.40
CA ASP A 234 1.63 1.47 0.56
C ASP A 234 3.09 1.23 0.98
N TRP A 235 3.79 2.28 1.38
CA TRP A 235 5.21 2.20 1.73
C TRP A 235 5.43 1.61 3.11
N HIS A 236 6.02 0.42 3.17
CA HIS A 236 6.43 -0.27 4.40
C HIS A 236 7.47 -1.36 4.13
N GLY A 237 8.10 -1.90 5.19
CA GLY A 237 9.22 -2.83 5.08
C GLY A 237 8.95 -4.08 4.24
N ALA A 238 7.71 -4.59 4.20
CA ALA A 238 7.35 -5.77 3.43
C ALA A 238 7.08 -5.50 1.94
N ASN A 239 7.08 -4.23 1.52
CA ASN A 239 7.02 -3.80 0.12
C ASN A 239 8.39 -3.32 -0.39
N LEU A 240 9.46 -3.68 0.36
CA LEU A 240 10.85 -3.41 0.01
C LEU A 240 11.66 -4.71 -0.05
N LEU A 241 12.56 -4.78 -1.01
CA LEU A 241 13.63 -5.77 -1.01
C LEU A 241 14.88 -5.14 -0.41
N TRP A 242 15.66 -5.94 0.27
CA TRP A 242 16.75 -5.51 1.14
C TRP A 242 18.09 -6.10 0.67
N HIS A 243 19.12 -5.29 0.71
CA HIS A 243 20.49 -5.71 0.45
C HIS A 243 21.27 -5.76 1.77
N ARG A 244 22.13 -6.77 1.94
CA ARG A 244 22.99 -6.88 3.10
C ARG A 244 24.29 -6.14 2.87
N GLU A 245 24.52 -5.15 3.72
CA GLU A 245 25.79 -4.43 3.82
C GLU A 245 26.53 -4.82 5.11
N SER A 246 27.74 -4.29 5.30
CA SER A 246 28.56 -4.54 6.50
C SER A 246 27.83 -4.17 7.81
N ASN A 247 27.00 -3.14 7.77
CA ASN A 247 26.31 -2.56 8.93
C ASN A 247 24.84 -2.98 9.05
N GLY A 248 24.37 -3.96 8.26
CA GLY A 248 22.99 -4.44 8.34
C GLY A 248 22.29 -4.56 7.01
N LEU A 249 20.97 -4.50 7.03
CA LEU A 249 20.13 -4.52 5.83
C LEU A 249 19.73 -3.10 5.46
N VAL A 250 19.88 -2.76 4.18
CA VAL A 250 19.45 -1.48 3.59
C VAL A 250 18.38 -1.70 2.54
N ALA A 251 17.43 -0.77 2.46
CA ALA A 251 16.38 -0.81 1.44
C ALA A 251 16.99 -0.65 0.04
N ALA A 252 16.83 -1.67 -0.79
CA ALA A 252 17.49 -1.76 -2.08
C ALA A 252 16.53 -1.61 -3.27
N ARG A 253 15.28 -2.02 -3.13
CA ARG A 253 14.28 -1.98 -4.21
C ARG A 253 12.88 -1.81 -3.69
N ALA A 254 12.09 -0.97 -4.32
CA ALA A 254 10.65 -0.86 -4.08
C ALA A 254 9.88 -1.81 -5.00
N PHE A 255 8.83 -2.45 -4.48
CA PHE A 255 7.92 -3.30 -5.23
C PHE A 255 6.48 -3.20 -4.71
N ASP A 256 5.54 -3.87 -5.38
CA ASP A 256 4.10 -3.85 -5.09
C ASP A 256 3.48 -2.45 -5.18
N PHE A 257 3.45 -1.92 -6.40
CA PHE A 257 2.87 -0.63 -6.74
C PHE A 257 1.33 -0.67 -6.85
N GLY A 258 0.68 -1.71 -6.34
CA GLY A 258 -0.77 -1.91 -6.44
C GLY A 258 -1.61 -0.77 -5.90
N MET A 259 -1.06 0.04 -4.99
CA MET A 259 -1.74 1.19 -4.40
C MET A 259 -1.19 2.54 -4.86
N CYS A 260 -0.28 2.57 -5.83
CA CYS A 260 0.24 3.82 -6.37
C CYS A 260 -0.88 4.64 -7.04
N ASP A 261 -0.83 5.96 -6.88
CA ASP A 261 -1.82 6.89 -7.45
C ASP A 261 -1.24 8.31 -7.51
N LEU A 262 -1.99 9.22 -8.16
CA LEU A 262 -1.76 10.65 -8.08
C LEU A 262 -2.14 11.15 -6.67
N THR A 263 -1.15 11.32 -5.84
CA THR A 263 -1.24 11.74 -4.45
C THR A 263 -0.41 13.02 -4.19
N SER A 264 0.29 13.10 -3.10
CA SER A 264 1.35 14.07 -2.82
C SER A 264 2.46 13.42 -1.99
N ALA A 265 3.64 14.02 -1.97
CA ALA A 265 4.74 13.53 -1.14
C ALA A 265 4.35 13.50 0.35
N SER A 266 3.59 14.50 0.81
CA SER A 266 3.12 14.58 2.19
C SER A 266 2.12 13.50 2.54
N PHE A 267 1.19 13.16 1.62
CA PHE A 267 0.26 12.06 1.80
C PHE A 267 0.97 10.70 1.81
N ASP A 268 1.88 10.47 0.86
CA ASP A 268 2.61 9.20 0.76
C ASP A 268 3.53 8.98 1.97
N LEU A 269 4.16 10.06 2.51
CA LEU A 269 4.86 10.04 3.80
C LEU A 269 3.93 9.68 4.96
N ALA A 270 2.73 10.25 5.00
CA ALA A 270 1.75 9.94 6.04
C ALA A 270 1.34 8.44 5.98
N VAL A 271 1.14 7.88 4.79
CA VAL A 271 0.91 6.44 4.61
C VAL A 271 2.10 5.63 5.13
N ALA A 272 3.34 6.00 4.78
CA ALA A 272 4.53 5.31 5.26
C ALA A 272 4.64 5.33 6.80
N MET A 273 4.29 6.46 7.42
CA MET A 273 4.27 6.59 8.88
C MET A 273 3.22 5.73 9.53
N GLU A 274 2.02 5.76 9.03
CA GLU A 274 0.89 4.96 9.53
C GLU A 274 1.21 3.47 9.45
N ARG A 275 1.81 3.01 8.36
CA ARG A 275 2.16 1.61 8.12
C ARG A 275 3.33 1.10 8.97
N SER A 276 4.30 1.94 9.31
CA SER A 276 5.60 1.45 9.79
C SER A 276 6.01 1.94 11.17
N PHE A 277 5.40 3.00 11.72
CA PHE A 277 5.90 3.59 12.96
C PHE A 277 4.90 3.60 14.11
N ILE A 278 3.70 3.06 13.90
CA ILE A 278 2.69 2.87 14.94
C ILE A 278 2.37 1.37 15.04
N SER A 279 2.56 0.78 16.20
CA SER A 279 2.30 -0.64 16.46
C SER A 279 0.80 -0.89 16.64
N TRP A 280 0.02 -0.76 15.59
CA TRP A 280 -1.44 -0.96 15.63
C TRP A 280 -1.87 -2.34 16.13
N LEU A 281 -1.04 -3.36 15.90
CA LEU A 281 -1.30 -4.75 16.25
C LEU A 281 -0.69 -5.11 17.62
N ALA A 282 -0.49 -4.12 18.49
CA ALA A 282 0.04 -4.36 19.83
C ALA A 282 -0.86 -5.34 20.61
N PRO A 283 -0.31 -6.40 21.25
CA PRO A 283 -1.09 -7.44 21.91
C PRO A 283 -1.98 -6.93 23.06
N ASP A 284 -1.57 -5.81 23.68
CA ASP A 284 -2.29 -5.13 24.76
C ASP A 284 -3.38 -4.16 24.27
N GLY A 285 -3.53 -4.01 22.94
CA GLY A 285 -4.45 -3.06 22.32
C GLY A 285 -4.05 -1.59 22.49
N CYS A 286 -2.81 -1.32 22.92
CA CYS A 286 -2.27 0.02 23.13
C CYS A 286 -1.22 0.37 22.08
N PRO A 287 -1.59 0.97 20.94
CA PRO A 287 -0.62 1.34 19.91
C PRO A 287 0.49 2.24 20.47
N THR A 288 1.74 1.91 20.13
CA THR A 288 2.92 2.67 20.51
C THR A 288 3.63 3.22 19.28
N VAL A 289 4.23 4.40 19.42
CA VAL A 289 5.01 5.06 18.37
C VAL A 289 6.48 4.67 18.49
N HIS A 290 7.10 4.25 17.39
CA HIS A 290 8.54 3.98 17.30
C HIS A 290 9.29 5.25 16.91
N GLU A 291 9.38 6.21 17.86
CA GLU A 291 9.88 7.57 17.60
C GLU A 291 11.31 7.60 17.05
N GLU A 292 12.22 6.78 17.59
CA GLU A 292 13.60 6.73 17.09
C GLU A 292 13.68 6.32 15.62
N GLN A 293 12.92 5.30 15.23
CA GLN A 293 12.85 4.85 13.85
C GLN A 293 12.19 5.92 12.95
N LEU A 294 11.11 6.55 13.43
CA LEU A 294 10.42 7.63 12.73
C LEU A 294 11.35 8.82 12.47
N ARG A 295 12.10 9.26 13.50
CA ARG A 295 13.08 10.35 13.35
C ARG A 295 14.22 9.99 12.39
N ALA A 296 14.73 8.75 12.47
CA ALA A 296 15.78 8.28 11.57
C ALA A 296 15.28 8.24 10.11
N PHE A 297 14.04 7.77 9.88
CA PHE A 297 13.38 7.74 8.58
C PHE A 297 13.21 9.15 7.99
N LEU A 298 12.63 10.08 8.77
CA LEU A 298 12.38 11.45 8.33
C LEU A 298 13.67 12.23 8.10
N HIS A 299 14.66 12.07 8.98
CA HIS A 299 15.96 12.69 8.80
C HIS A 299 16.63 12.21 7.51
N ALA A 300 16.66 10.92 7.25
CA ALA A 300 17.25 10.36 6.04
C ALA A 300 16.47 10.76 4.77
N TYR A 301 15.15 10.88 4.87
CA TYR A 301 14.33 11.44 3.80
C TYR A 301 14.71 12.89 3.51
N ASP A 302 14.80 13.74 4.55
CA ASP A 302 15.10 15.17 4.42
C ASP A 302 16.53 15.44 3.94
N VAL A 303 17.49 14.58 4.26
CA VAL A 303 18.85 14.63 3.68
C VAL A 303 18.81 14.45 2.17
N GLN A 304 17.98 13.54 1.68
CA GLN A 304 17.85 13.23 0.25
C GLN A 304 16.91 14.21 -0.49
N ARG A 305 15.77 14.56 0.12
CA ARG A 305 14.74 15.47 -0.38
C ARG A 305 14.22 16.32 0.78
N PRO A 306 14.81 17.51 1.01
CA PRO A 306 14.39 18.38 2.10
C PRO A 306 12.91 18.78 1.99
N ARG A 307 12.15 18.57 3.06
CA ARG A 307 10.75 19.01 3.16
C ARG A 307 10.68 20.48 3.55
N SER A 308 9.81 21.24 2.90
CA SER A 308 9.46 22.59 3.32
C SER A 308 8.69 22.57 4.66
N PRO A 309 8.63 23.69 5.40
CA PRO A 309 7.78 23.79 6.60
C PRO A 309 6.29 23.48 6.31
N ALA A 310 5.81 23.80 5.10
CA ALA A 310 4.46 23.45 4.68
C ALA A 310 4.28 21.94 4.48
N GLU A 311 5.22 21.25 3.82
CA GLU A 311 5.18 19.80 3.65
C GLU A 311 5.25 19.05 4.98
N LYS A 312 5.98 19.55 5.98
CA LYS A 312 6.01 18.97 7.33
C LYS A 312 4.63 19.05 8.00
N ARG A 313 4.00 20.23 7.99
CA ARG A 313 2.63 20.41 8.51
C ARG A 313 1.60 19.59 7.74
N LEU A 314 1.68 19.59 6.41
CA LEU A 314 0.81 18.76 5.55
C LEU A 314 0.92 17.27 5.92
N THR A 315 2.14 16.76 6.12
CA THR A 315 2.36 15.36 6.52
C THR A 315 1.68 15.04 7.86
N ALA A 316 1.79 15.94 8.84
CA ALA A 316 1.12 15.80 10.14
C ALA A 316 -0.40 15.80 9.99
N CYS A 317 -0.97 16.71 9.17
CA CYS A 317 -2.41 16.79 8.93
C CYS A 317 -2.95 15.60 8.11
N TRP A 318 -2.17 15.05 7.18
CA TRP A 318 -2.55 13.88 6.40
C TRP A 318 -2.55 12.59 7.24
N LEU A 319 -1.70 12.46 8.24
CA LEU A 319 -1.51 11.22 8.98
C LEU A 319 -2.80 10.63 9.58
N PRO A 320 -3.71 11.41 10.20
CA PRO A 320 -5.00 10.88 10.67
C PRO A 320 -6.00 10.52 9.56
N LEU A 321 -5.77 10.93 8.33
CA LEU A 321 -6.69 10.81 7.20
C LEU A 321 -6.23 9.79 6.14
N CYS A 322 -4.94 9.49 6.06
CA CYS A 322 -4.36 8.73 4.96
C CYS A 322 -4.88 7.28 4.84
N HIS A 323 -5.35 6.70 5.95
CA HIS A 323 -5.89 5.33 6.00
C HIS A 323 -7.34 5.21 5.53
N VAL A 324 -8.10 6.32 5.45
CA VAL A 324 -9.57 6.32 5.36
C VAL A 324 -10.08 5.62 4.11
N THR A 325 -9.58 5.98 2.94
CA THR A 325 -10.07 5.42 1.67
C THR A 325 -9.70 3.94 1.52
N PHE A 326 -8.50 3.56 1.95
CA PHE A 326 -8.10 2.16 1.94
C PHE A 326 -8.93 1.33 2.92
N ALA A 327 -9.14 1.79 4.16
CA ALA A 327 -9.97 1.10 5.13
C ALA A 327 -11.42 0.93 4.66
N LEU A 328 -12.00 1.95 4.02
CA LEU A 328 -13.33 1.84 3.40
C LEU A 328 -13.35 0.82 2.26
N SER A 329 -12.32 0.78 1.42
CA SER A 329 -12.23 -0.20 0.34
C SER A 329 -12.02 -1.63 0.87
N GLU A 330 -11.33 -1.82 2.00
CA GLU A 330 -11.27 -3.12 2.69
C GLU A 330 -12.63 -3.56 3.21
N VAL A 331 -13.44 -2.65 3.76
CA VAL A 331 -14.81 -2.96 4.18
C VAL A 331 -15.63 -3.48 3.01
N ALA A 332 -15.55 -2.82 1.85
CA ALA A 332 -16.21 -3.28 0.63
C ALA A 332 -15.67 -4.64 0.16
N TYR A 333 -14.36 -4.79 0.11
CA TYR A 333 -13.71 -6.02 -0.32
C TYR A 333 -14.10 -7.23 0.53
N TYR A 334 -13.94 -7.13 1.85
CA TYR A 334 -14.27 -8.24 2.73
C TYR A 334 -15.76 -8.52 2.78
N GLY A 335 -16.60 -7.47 2.85
CA GLY A 335 -18.04 -7.63 2.98
C GLY A 335 -18.72 -8.07 1.69
N HIS A 336 -18.39 -7.43 0.56
CA HIS A 336 -19.06 -7.66 -0.72
C HIS A 336 -18.35 -8.74 -1.56
N VAL A 337 -17.04 -8.59 -1.81
CA VAL A 337 -16.31 -9.52 -2.70
C VAL A 337 -16.13 -10.88 -2.04
N LEU A 338 -15.79 -10.92 -0.75
CA LEU A 338 -15.51 -12.17 -0.04
C LEU A 338 -16.66 -12.67 0.81
N GLY A 339 -17.73 -11.91 1.00
CA GLY A 339 -18.85 -12.27 1.89
C GLY A 339 -18.43 -12.45 3.36
N ASN A 340 -17.26 -11.95 3.76
CA ASN A 340 -16.71 -12.07 5.11
C ASN A 340 -17.05 -10.84 5.96
N ARG A 341 -18.25 -10.86 6.55
CA ARG A 341 -18.75 -9.76 7.40
C ARG A 341 -17.87 -9.50 8.63
N ASN A 342 -17.28 -10.54 9.21
CA ASN A 342 -16.42 -10.37 10.39
C ASN A 342 -15.15 -9.57 10.04
N ALA A 343 -14.49 -9.89 8.95
CA ALA A 343 -13.33 -9.13 8.48
C ALA A 343 -13.72 -7.70 8.09
N ALA A 344 -14.86 -7.50 7.43
CA ALA A 344 -15.38 -6.16 7.12
C ALA A 344 -15.65 -5.34 8.40
N ASP A 345 -16.23 -5.94 9.43
CA ASP A 345 -16.46 -5.27 10.72
C ASP A 345 -15.16 -4.91 11.44
N ILE A 346 -14.12 -5.75 11.36
CA ILE A 346 -12.80 -5.47 11.90
C ILE A 346 -12.17 -4.28 11.16
N SER A 347 -12.16 -4.29 9.82
CA SER A 347 -11.66 -3.17 9.01
C SER A 347 -12.39 -1.86 9.33
N ARG A 348 -13.71 -1.91 9.55
CA ARG A 348 -14.51 -0.75 9.93
C ARG A 348 -14.18 -0.27 11.35
N ARG A 349 -14.26 -1.17 12.35
CA ARG A 349 -14.19 -0.82 13.77
C ARG A 349 -12.77 -0.49 14.21
N ASP A 350 -11.83 -1.37 13.86
CA ASP A 350 -10.47 -1.31 14.40
C ASP A 350 -9.56 -0.47 13.50
N TYR A 351 -9.70 -0.59 12.18
CA TYR A 351 -8.88 0.17 11.26
C TYR A 351 -9.49 1.57 10.99
N LEU A 352 -10.64 1.68 10.32
CA LEU A 352 -11.22 2.97 9.94
C LEU A 352 -11.49 3.87 11.14
N ILE A 353 -12.25 3.36 12.11
CA ILE A 353 -12.68 4.14 13.28
C ILE A 353 -11.59 4.15 14.36
N GLY A 354 -10.94 3.02 14.57
CA GLY A 354 -9.95 2.85 15.63
C GLY A 354 -8.74 3.75 15.44
N HIS A 355 -8.16 3.80 14.23
CA HIS A 355 -7.03 4.69 13.93
C HIS A 355 -7.42 6.17 14.06
N ALA A 356 -8.57 6.58 13.51
CA ALA A 356 -9.05 7.96 13.65
C ALA A 356 -9.22 8.38 15.11
N ARG A 357 -9.80 7.51 15.94
CA ARG A 357 -9.95 7.76 17.39
C ARG A 357 -8.63 7.83 18.13
N TRP A 358 -7.66 6.98 17.76
CA TRP A 358 -6.33 6.98 18.38
C TRP A 358 -5.64 8.33 18.21
N PHE A 359 -5.74 8.96 17.04
CA PHE A 359 -5.18 10.30 16.81
C PHE A 359 -5.83 11.40 17.67
N GLN A 360 -7.02 11.15 18.24
CA GLN A 360 -7.66 12.05 19.20
C GLN A 360 -7.21 11.80 20.65
N THR A 361 -6.43 10.76 20.92
CA THR A 361 -5.84 10.50 22.25
C THR A 361 -4.68 11.44 22.55
N GLU A 362 -4.21 11.47 23.80
CA GLU A 362 -3.01 12.23 24.17
C GLU A 362 -1.78 11.81 23.37
N ARG A 363 -1.58 10.49 23.19
CA ARG A 363 -0.45 9.93 22.41
C ARG A 363 -0.52 10.32 20.94
N GLY A 364 -1.71 10.21 20.34
CA GLY A 364 -1.91 10.59 18.94
C GLY A 364 -1.66 12.08 18.73
N ARG A 365 -2.20 12.95 19.60
CA ARG A 365 -1.93 14.39 19.53
C ARG A 365 -0.46 14.74 19.78
N ALA A 366 0.21 14.03 20.68
CA ALA A 366 1.64 14.24 20.91
C ALA A 366 2.49 13.91 19.67
N LEU A 367 2.14 12.82 18.95
CA LEU A 367 2.78 12.48 17.67
C LEU A 367 2.56 13.59 16.63
N LEU A 368 1.33 14.05 16.43
CA LEU A 368 1.04 15.11 15.46
C LEU A 368 1.81 16.40 15.79
N ALA A 369 1.81 16.82 17.07
CA ALA A 369 2.55 17.99 17.51
C ALA A 369 4.08 17.83 17.40
N MET A 370 4.62 16.61 17.47
CA MET A 370 6.03 16.34 17.19
C MET A 370 6.34 16.57 15.71
N LEU A 371 5.52 16.02 14.82
CA LEU A 371 5.72 16.11 13.37
C LEU A 371 5.63 17.55 12.81
N GLU A 372 4.86 18.42 13.46
CA GLU A 372 4.79 19.82 13.09
C GLU A 372 6.06 20.62 13.43
N ARG A 373 6.82 20.15 14.44
CA ARG A 373 8.07 20.82 14.89
C ARG A 373 9.32 20.30 14.17
N ASP A 374 9.35 19.00 13.87
CA ASP A 374 10.48 18.30 13.25
C ASP A 374 10.44 18.45 11.71
#